data_146f450e2d566ac29bdc0fe9cb5c2def
#
_entry.id   146f450e2d566ac29bdc0fe9cb5c2def
#
_cell.length_a   1.000
_cell.length_b   1.000
_cell.length_c   1.000
_cell.angle_alpha   90.00
_cell.angle_beta   90.00
_cell.angle_gamma   90.00
#
_symmetry.space_group_name_H-M   'P 1'
#
loop_
_entity.id
_entity.type
_entity.pdbx_description
1 polymer ?
#
loop_
_entity_poly.entity_id
_entity_poly.type
_entity_poly.pdbx_seq_one_letter_code
_entity_poly.pdbx_strand_id
1 'polypeptide(L)'
;MSEEGIPVQTFLCFNHEQVKEIKKKIKENIIQEEEKYHAADNVSKIGNFFVVPCMPLMELLHPWLYHCQQANREVFGYDIYWDFHLETLNYNVYGTGGEYEWHTDSSEAKINDTKLTCLLNLSEEPYEGGEFYAINQKEKIKFDSGMGLIFNSLTAHKVTPVTKGERITLTYWAQGPSWK
;
A
#
# COMPACT_ATOMS: atom_id res chain seq x y z
N MET A 1 11.62 -21.54 -20.13
CA MET A 1 11.54 -20.28 -19.38
C MET A 1 10.29 -20.39 -18.53
N SER A 2 10.43 -20.60 -17.21
CA SER A 2 9.30 -20.61 -16.28
C SER A 2 8.67 -19.22 -16.29
N GLU A 3 7.35 -19.13 -16.51
CA GLU A 3 6.57 -17.93 -16.26
C GLU A 3 6.55 -17.70 -14.73
N GLU A 4 7.68 -17.28 -14.17
CA GLU A 4 7.70 -16.81 -12.80
C GLU A 4 7.03 -15.44 -12.81
N GLY A 5 5.79 -15.41 -12.35
CA GLY A 5 5.04 -14.17 -12.14
C GLY A 5 5.84 -13.24 -11.23
N ILE A 6 5.67 -11.93 -11.43
CA ILE A 6 6.29 -10.90 -10.57
C ILE A 6 5.90 -11.20 -9.12
N PRO A 7 6.86 -11.37 -8.19
CA PRO A 7 6.54 -11.77 -6.83
C PRO A 7 5.71 -10.71 -6.12
N VAL A 8 4.54 -11.13 -5.64
CA VAL A 8 3.73 -10.40 -4.67
C VAL A 8 3.71 -11.22 -3.41
N GLN A 9 4.12 -10.63 -2.30
CA GLN A 9 4.16 -11.30 -1.01
C GLN A 9 3.03 -10.78 -0.13
N THR A 10 2.32 -11.69 0.53
CA THR A 10 1.27 -11.36 1.50
C THR A 10 1.53 -12.06 2.83
N PHE A 11 1.20 -11.40 3.91
CA PHE A 11 1.41 -11.92 5.27
C PHE A 11 0.40 -11.33 6.23
N LEU A 12 -0.02 -12.10 7.25
CA LEU A 12 -0.89 -11.61 8.31
C LEU A 12 -0.06 -10.92 9.38
N CYS A 13 -0.38 -9.66 9.69
CA CYS A 13 0.33 -8.85 10.69
C CYS A 13 -0.49 -8.64 11.96
N PHE A 14 -1.79 -8.37 11.81
CA PHE A 14 -2.63 -7.82 12.87
C PHE A 14 -3.97 -8.51 12.97
N ASN A 15 -4.46 -8.65 14.18
CA ASN A 15 -5.83 -9.05 14.46
C ASN A 15 -6.77 -7.82 14.41
N HIS A 16 -8.07 -8.06 14.54
CA HIS A 16 -9.09 -7.02 14.42
C HIS A 16 -8.96 -5.89 15.46
N GLU A 17 -8.62 -6.19 16.72
CA GLU A 17 -8.44 -5.17 17.76
C GLU A 17 -7.21 -4.28 17.48
N GLN A 18 -6.12 -4.88 17.00
CA GLN A 18 -4.93 -4.13 16.58
C GLN A 18 -5.21 -3.23 15.39
N VAL A 19 -6.01 -3.68 14.42
CA VAL A 19 -6.45 -2.85 13.28
C VAL A 19 -7.23 -1.62 13.77
N LYS A 20 -8.15 -1.78 14.72
CA LYS A 20 -8.89 -0.65 15.33
C LYS A 20 -7.96 0.34 16.02
N GLU A 21 -7.01 -0.15 16.81
CA GLU A 21 -6.05 0.69 17.50
C GLU A 21 -5.18 1.50 16.53
N ILE A 22 -4.65 0.85 15.49
CA ILE A 22 -3.87 1.49 14.43
C ILE A 22 -4.70 2.58 13.74
N LYS A 23 -5.94 2.29 13.34
CA LYS A 23 -6.81 3.28 12.69
C LYS A 23 -7.12 4.47 13.58
N LYS A 24 -7.38 4.24 14.86
CA LYS A 24 -7.58 5.33 15.84
C LYS A 24 -6.35 6.23 15.87
N LYS A 25 -5.16 5.64 16.00
CA LYS A 25 -3.89 6.39 16.06
C LYS A 25 -3.61 7.15 14.76
N ILE A 26 -3.93 6.57 13.61
CA ILE A 26 -3.83 7.24 12.31
C ILE A 26 -4.68 8.50 12.29
N LYS A 27 -5.98 8.40 12.63
CA LYS A 27 -6.91 9.52 12.62
C LYS A 27 -6.48 10.68 13.53
N GLU A 28 -5.81 10.39 14.64
CA GLU A 28 -5.26 11.38 15.56
C GLU A 28 -4.01 12.11 15.00
N ASN A 29 -3.40 11.59 13.93
CA ASN A 29 -2.13 12.07 13.39
C ASN A 29 -2.20 12.46 11.91
N ILE A 30 -3.37 12.55 11.31
CA ILE A 30 -3.52 13.05 9.93
C ILE A 30 -3.01 14.49 9.88
N ILE A 31 -2.09 14.77 8.96
CA ILE A 31 -1.49 16.11 8.76
C ILE A 31 -2.00 16.79 7.49
N GLN A 32 -2.50 16.03 6.53
CA GLN A 32 -2.99 16.55 5.27
C GLN A 32 -4.04 15.61 4.69
N GLU A 33 -5.10 16.19 4.12
CA GLU A 33 -5.98 15.51 3.17
C GLU A 33 -5.45 15.80 1.77
N GLU A 34 -5.17 14.76 0.98
CA GLU A 34 -4.83 14.95 -0.42
C GLU A 34 -6.11 15.31 -1.19
N GLU A 35 -6.06 16.36 -1.96
CA GLU A 35 -7.14 16.66 -2.92
C GLU A 35 -7.35 15.45 -3.83
N LYS A 36 -8.62 15.20 -4.24
CA LYS A 36 -8.98 14.11 -5.16
C LYS A 36 -8.09 14.17 -6.40
N TYR A 37 -7.04 13.36 -6.38
CA TYR A 37 -6.05 13.39 -7.43
C TYR A 37 -6.59 12.66 -8.67
N HIS A 38 -6.70 13.39 -9.75
CA HIS A 38 -6.47 12.76 -11.04
C HIS A 38 -4.96 12.57 -11.14
N ALA A 39 -4.49 11.32 -11.05
CA ALA A 39 -3.07 11.02 -11.19
C ALA A 39 -2.53 11.70 -12.47
N ALA A 40 -1.26 12.13 -12.43
CA ALA A 40 -0.63 12.91 -13.50
C ALA A 40 -0.70 12.27 -14.90
N ASP A 41 -1.14 11.00 -15.00
CA ASP A 41 -1.16 10.17 -16.20
C ASP A 41 -2.57 9.83 -16.70
N ASN A 42 -3.59 10.62 -16.37
CA ASN A 42 -5.00 10.34 -16.72
C ASN A 42 -5.57 9.01 -16.16
N VAL A 43 -4.98 8.48 -15.10
CA VAL A 43 -5.46 7.27 -14.44
C VAL A 43 -6.53 7.63 -13.42
N SER A 44 -7.69 6.94 -13.44
CA SER A 44 -8.75 7.15 -12.46
C SER A 44 -8.33 6.65 -11.08
N LYS A 45 -8.31 7.56 -10.10
CA LYS A 45 -8.15 7.27 -8.67
C LYS A 45 -9.27 7.96 -7.91
N ILE A 46 -10.22 7.19 -7.38
CA ILE A 46 -11.41 7.69 -6.70
C ILE A 46 -11.40 7.22 -5.25
N GLY A 47 -11.39 8.15 -4.31
CA GLY A 47 -11.37 7.87 -2.87
C GLY A 47 -11.05 9.11 -2.06
N ASN A 48 -10.83 8.92 -0.76
CA ASN A 48 -10.31 9.95 0.14
C ASN A 48 -8.92 9.52 0.61
N PHE A 49 -7.94 10.41 0.49
CA PHE A 49 -6.53 10.11 0.71
C PHE A 49 -5.96 11.09 1.72
N PHE A 50 -5.24 10.56 2.71
CA PHE A 50 -4.69 11.35 3.81
C PHE A 50 -3.21 11.03 4.01
N VAL A 51 -2.43 12.04 4.36
CA VAL A 51 -1.02 11.90 4.70
C VAL A 51 -0.86 11.82 6.21
N VAL A 52 -0.09 10.84 6.67
CA VAL A 52 0.18 10.58 8.09
C VAL A 52 1.68 10.41 8.30
N PRO A 53 2.31 11.06 9.28
CA PRO A 53 3.71 10.82 9.58
C PRO A 53 3.91 9.41 10.14
N CYS A 54 4.99 8.75 9.74
CA CYS A 54 5.30 7.38 10.18
C CYS A 54 5.66 7.31 11.67
N MET A 55 6.41 8.29 12.17
CA MET A 55 6.98 8.31 13.52
C MET A 55 5.98 8.03 14.65
N PRO A 56 4.81 8.70 14.75
CA PRO A 56 3.87 8.45 15.83
C PRO A 56 3.25 7.04 15.81
N LEU A 57 3.39 6.34 14.68
CA LEU A 57 2.78 5.03 14.43
C LEU A 57 3.79 3.87 14.53
N MET A 58 5.09 4.17 14.66
CA MET A 58 6.18 3.18 14.55
C MET A 58 5.99 1.97 15.47
N GLU A 59 5.63 2.21 16.73
CA GLU A 59 5.46 1.13 17.70
C GLU A 59 4.35 0.16 17.28
N LEU A 60 3.22 0.70 16.83
CA LEU A 60 2.07 -0.10 16.38
C LEU A 60 2.32 -0.78 15.03
N LEU A 61 3.03 -0.12 14.12
CA LEU A 61 3.28 -0.62 12.77
C LEU A 61 4.52 -1.52 12.67
N HIS A 62 5.32 -1.63 13.73
CA HIS A 62 6.57 -2.39 13.72
C HIS A 62 6.42 -3.82 13.17
N PRO A 63 5.40 -4.62 13.51
CA PRO A 63 5.25 -5.95 12.94
C PRO A 63 5.11 -5.95 11.42
N TRP A 64 4.33 -5.03 10.86
CA TRP A 64 4.17 -4.89 9.42
C TRP A 64 5.45 -4.43 8.73
N LEU A 65 6.09 -3.38 9.23
CA LEU A 65 7.34 -2.85 8.65
C LEU A 65 8.47 -3.87 8.74
N TYR A 66 8.54 -4.65 9.82
CA TYR A 66 9.49 -5.74 9.95
C TYR A 66 9.29 -6.82 8.88
N HIS A 67 8.03 -7.24 8.62
CA HIS A 67 7.74 -8.18 7.55
C HIS A 67 8.10 -7.62 6.17
N CYS A 68 7.86 -6.33 5.92
CA CYS A 68 8.30 -5.68 4.68
C CYS A 68 9.82 -5.74 4.51
N GLN A 69 10.58 -5.47 5.57
CA GLN A 69 12.05 -5.58 5.54
C GLN A 69 12.52 -7.01 5.28
N GLN A 70 11.90 -8.01 5.91
CA GLN A 70 12.24 -9.42 5.69
C GLN A 70 11.91 -9.84 4.25
N ALA A 71 10.72 -9.48 3.75
CA ALA A 71 10.34 -9.77 2.36
C ALA A 71 11.32 -9.13 1.36
N ASN A 72 11.77 -7.89 1.61
CA ASN A 72 12.80 -7.29 0.78
C ASN A 72 14.10 -8.09 0.80
N ARG A 73 14.56 -8.49 1.97
CA ARG A 73 15.82 -9.26 2.13
C ARG A 73 15.77 -10.62 1.45
N GLU A 74 14.63 -11.30 1.54
CA GLU A 74 14.50 -12.69 1.08
C GLU A 74 14.08 -12.80 -0.38
N VAL A 75 13.32 -11.82 -0.90
CA VAL A 75 12.67 -11.94 -2.20
C VAL A 75 13.14 -10.87 -3.19
N PHE A 76 13.16 -9.59 -2.79
CA PHE A 76 13.39 -8.49 -3.72
C PHE A 76 14.85 -8.03 -3.80
N GLY A 77 15.56 -7.99 -2.67
CA GLY A 77 16.99 -7.68 -2.61
C GLY A 77 17.36 -6.23 -2.93
N TYR A 78 16.43 -5.28 -2.80
CA TYR A 78 16.70 -3.88 -3.10
C TYR A 78 17.45 -3.19 -1.96
N ASP A 79 18.31 -2.24 -2.33
CA ASP A 79 18.83 -1.25 -1.40
C ASP A 79 17.70 -0.25 -1.06
N ILE A 80 17.31 -0.24 0.20
CA ILE A 80 16.21 0.58 0.72
C ILE A 80 16.73 1.42 1.88
N TYR A 81 16.37 2.70 1.90
CA TYR A 81 16.84 3.61 2.94
C TYR A 81 16.20 3.36 4.31
N TRP A 82 14.97 2.86 4.37
CA TRP A 82 14.21 2.56 5.61
C TRP A 82 14.24 3.70 6.64
N ASP A 83 14.20 4.94 6.18
CA ASP A 83 14.27 6.13 7.03
C ASP A 83 12.89 6.55 7.52
N PHE A 84 12.32 5.78 8.43
CA PHE A 84 10.98 6.01 8.96
C PHE A 84 10.81 7.33 9.72
N HIS A 85 11.89 7.99 10.13
CA HIS A 85 11.82 9.27 10.83
C HIS A 85 11.37 10.42 9.92
N LEU A 86 11.68 10.31 8.64
CA LEU A 86 11.38 11.32 7.63
C LEU A 86 10.19 10.93 6.75
N GLU A 87 9.72 9.68 6.84
CA GLU A 87 8.72 9.13 5.96
C GLU A 87 7.29 9.50 6.38
N THR A 88 6.44 9.60 5.38
CA THR A 88 5.00 9.70 5.53
C THR A 88 4.33 8.47 4.92
N LEU A 89 3.14 8.17 5.42
CA LEU A 89 2.28 7.08 4.95
C LEU A 89 1.03 7.66 4.33
N ASN A 90 0.48 6.98 3.33
CA ASN A 90 -0.80 7.34 2.76
C ASN A 90 -1.91 6.45 3.32
N TYR A 91 -2.86 7.06 4.01
CA TYR A 91 -4.07 6.42 4.49
C TYR A 91 -5.18 6.61 3.46
N ASN A 92 -5.62 5.51 2.86
CA ASN A 92 -6.53 5.52 1.73
C ASN A 92 -7.88 4.93 2.12
N VAL A 93 -8.96 5.67 1.86
CA VAL A 93 -10.34 5.25 2.12
C VAL A 93 -11.10 5.22 0.80
N TYR A 94 -11.43 4.03 0.33
CA TYR A 94 -12.23 3.78 -0.85
C TYR A 94 -13.65 3.43 -0.42
N GLY A 95 -14.58 4.38 -0.48
CA GLY A 95 -16.00 4.15 -0.31
C GLY A 95 -16.62 3.54 -1.56
N THR A 96 -17.94 3.36 -1.59
CA THR A 96 -18.67 2.84 -2.76
C THR A 96 -18.38 3.68 -4.00
N GLY A 97 -17.98 3.01 -5.09
CA GLY A 97 -17.49 3.62 -6.32
C GLY A 97 -15.99 3.98 -6.29
N GLY A 98 -15.33 3.85 -5.14
CA GLY A 98 -13.89 4.09 -5.01
C GLY A 98 -13.08 3.02 -5.75
N GLU A 99 -12.09 3.46 -6.53
CA GLU A 99 -11.25 2.59 -7.35
C GLU A 99 -9.88 3.19 -7.58
N TYR A 100 -8.97 2.39 -8.11
CA TYR A 100 -7.72 2.87 -8.68
C TYR A 100 -7.39 2.00 -9.91
N GLU A 101 -7.44 2.61 -11.08
CA GLU A 101 -7.15 1.93 -12.34
C GLU A 101 -5.71 1.43 -12.45
N TRP A 102 -5.41 0.69 -13.51
CA TRP A 102 -4.08 0.17 -13.79
C TRP A 102 -3.01 1.27 -13.78
N HIS A 103 -2.04 1.14 -12.89
CA HIS A 103 -0.92 2.07 -12.71
C HIS A 103 0.31 1.36 -12.15
N THR A 104 1.42 2.07 -12.13
CA THR A 104 2.64 1.73 -11.39
C THR A 104 2.93 2.83 -10.38
N ASP A 105 3.56 2.51 -9.27
CA ASP A 105 3.89 3.48 -8.22
C ASP A 105 5.25 4.15 -8.42
N SER A 106 6.08 3.62 -9.30
CA SER A 106 7.37 4.22 -9.66
C SER A 106 7.29 4.87 -11.03
N SER A 107 7.85 6.08 -11.14
CA SER A 107 8.09 6.76 -12.42
C SER A 107 9.56 7.07 -12.57
N GLU A 108 10.08 6.96 -13.78
CA GLU A 108 11.49 7.23 -14.10
C GLU A 108 11.95 8.67 -13.88
N ALA A 109 11.04 9.58 -13.50
CA ALA A 109 11.29 11.02 -13.41
C ALA A 109 11.73 11.52 -12.02
N LYS A 110 11.89 10.65 -11.02
CA LYS A 110 12.20 11.05 -9.64
C LYS A 110 13.66 10.81 -9.28
N ILE A 111 14.24 11.72 -8.49
CA ILE A 111 15.63 11.64 -7.98
C ILE A 111 15.81 10.41 -7.07
N ASN A 112 14.76 10.05 -6.32
CA ASN A 112 14.70 8.85 -5.50
C ASN A 112 13.62 7.95 -6.07
N ASP A 113 13.96 6.72 -6.36
CA ASP A 113 12.99 5.78 -6.90
C ASP A 113 12.33 4.97 -5.80
N THR A 114 11.01 4.92 -5.84
CA THR A 114 10.24 3.94 -5.07
C THR A 114 10.60 2.55 -5.58
N LYS A 115 11.11 1.71 -4.71
CA LYS A 115 11.51 0.32 -5.04
C LYS A 115 10.39 -0.66 -4.75
N LEU A 116 9.75 -0.49 -3.61
CA LEU A 116 8.68 -1.38 -3.15
C LEU A 116 7.45 -0.57 -2.74
N THR A 117 6.30 -1.10 -3.04
CA THR A 117 5.03 -0.68 -2.48
C THR A 117 4.62 -1.66 -1.39
N CYS A 118 4.44 -1.13 -0.19
CA CYS A 118 4.01 -1.87 0.99
C CYS A 118 2.60 -1.41 1.36
N LEU A 119 1.63 -2.32 1.33
CA LEU A 119 0.25 -2.06 1.71
C LEU A 119 -0.11 -2.80 3.00
N LEU A 120 -0.96 -2.19 3.81
CA LEU A 120 -1.60 -2.79 4.97
C LEU A 120 -3.10 -2.60 4.86
N ASN A 121 -3.89 -3.67 4.95
CA ASN A 121 -5.35 -3.58 4.95
C ASN A 121 -5.86 -3.29 6.37
N LEU A 122 -6.51 -2.14 6.52
CA LEU A 122 -7.08 -1.65 7.76
C LEU A 122 -8.61 -1.60 7.74
N SER A 123 -9.26 -2.31 6.82
CA SER A 123 -10.72 -2.40 6.78
C SER A 123 -11.22 -3.18 8.00
N GLU A 124 -12.02 -2.57 8.86
CA GLU A 124 -12.59 -3.22 10.05
C GLU A 124 -13.82 -4.04 9.68
N GLU A 125 -14.67 -3.46 8.82
CA GLU A 125 -15.91 -4.07 8.40
C GLU A 125 -15.75 -4.74 7.02
N PRO A 126 -16.53 -5.78 6.73
CA PRO A 126 -16.55 -6.40 5.42
C PRO A 126 -16.96 -5.41 4.33
N TYR A 127 -16.30 -5.52 3.18
CA TYR A 127 -16.64 -4.75 1.98
C TYR A 127 -16.75 -5.69 0.76
N GLU A 128 -17.40 -5.21 -0.29
CA GLU A 128 -17.54 -5.93 -1.56
C GLU A 128 -16.90 -5.11 -2.69
N GLY A 129 -16.30 -5.79 -3.68
CA GLY A 129 -15.43 -5.13 -4.66
C GLY A 129 -14.09 -4.72 -4.04
N GLY A 130 -13.46 -3.68 -4.57
CA GLY A 130 -12.16 -3.21 -4.06
C GLY A 130 -11.05 -4.26 -4.14
N GLU A 131 -11.14 -5.15 -5.11
CA GLU A 131 -10.22 -6.28 -5.27
C GLU A 131 -8.89 -5.82 -5.85
N PHE A 132 -7.80 -6.37 -5.33
CA PHE A 132 -6.45 -6.06 -5.79
C PHE A 132 -5.99 -7.05 -6.86
N TYR A 133 -5.55 -6.53 -7.99
CA TYR A 133 -4.94 -7.29 -9.09
C TYR A 133 -3.56 -6.75 -9.41
N ALA A 134 -2.62 -7.65 -9.68
CA ALA A 134 -1.33 -7.32 -10.25
C ALA A 134 -1.20 -7.92 -11.65
N ILE A 135 -0.38 -7.29 -12.51
CA ILE A 135 -0.15 -7.77 -13.86
C ILE A 135 0.41 -9.21 -13.84
N ASN A 136 -0.01 -10.02 -14.81
CA ASN A 136 0.35 -11.43 -14.92
C ASN A 136 -0.20 -12.35 -13.80
N GLN A 137 -1.04 -11.84 -12.91
CA GLN A 137 -1.83 -12.66 -11.99
C GLN A 137 -3.20 -12.94 -12.62
N LYS A 138 -3.59 -14.22 -12.66
CA LYS A 138 -4.89 -14.64 -13.25
C LYS A 138 -6.06 -14.35 -12.33
N GLU A 139 -5.78 -14.30 -11.01
CA GLU A 139 -6.79 -14.13 -9.97
C GLU A 139 -6.46 -12.91 -9.10
N LYS A 140 -7.48 -12.42 -8.40
CA LYS A 140 -7.30 -11.41 -7.38
C LYS A 140 -6.39 -11.91 -6.28
N ILE A 141 -5.57 -11.02 -5.76
CA ILE A 141 -4.69 -11.33 -4.63
C ILE A 141 -5.50 -11.24 -3.33
N LYS A 142 -5.41 -12.29 -2.51
CA LYS A 142 -6.02 -12.28 -1.18
C LYS A 142 -5.37 -11.21 -0.31
N PHE A 143 -6.18 -10.25 0.15
CA PHE A 143 -5.73 -9.13 0.94
C PHE A 143 -6.80 -8.74 1.97
N ASP A 144 -6.95 -9.60 3.00
CA ASP A 144 -7.96 -9.44 4.05
C ASP A 144 -7.49 -8.42 5.11
N SER A 145 -8.39 -8.02 6.01
CA SER A 145 -8.10 -7.12 7.14
C SER A 145 -6.91 -7.61 7.98
N GLY A 146 -6.01 -6.71 8.33
CA GLY A 146 -4.79 -7.00 9.09
C GLY A 146 -3.66 -7.63 8.27
N MET A 147 -3.87 -7.92 6.99
CA MET A 147 -2.81 -8.41 6.10
C MET A 147 -1.95 -7.28 5.55
N GLY A 148 -0.65 -7.56 5.47
CA GLY A 148 0.31 -6.81 4.66
C GLY A 148 0.43 -7.41 3.26
N LEU A 149 0.75 -6.57 2.28
CA LEU A 149 1.04 -6.94 0.91
C LEU A 149 2.22 -6.09 0.42
N ILE A 150 3.20 -6.73 -0.22
CA ILE A 150 4.40 -6.05 -0.73
C ILE A 150 4.73 -6.54 -2.14
N PHE A 151 5.11 -5.61 -3.00
CA PHE A 151 5.49 -5.88 -4.38
C PHE A 151 6.44 -4.79 -4.91
N ASN A 152 7.10 -5.09 -6.04
CA ASN A 152 7.92 -4.12 -6.77
C ASN A 152 7.04 -2.96 -7.28
N SER A 153 7.45 -1.73 -7.04
CA SER A 153 6.72 -0.52 -7.43
C SER A 153 6.51 -0.35 -8.94
N LEU A 154 7.31 -1.03 -9.78
CA LEU A 154 7.13 -1.09 -11.23
C LEU A 154 6.07 -2.10 -11.66
N THR A 155 5.54 -2.91 -10.74
CA THR A 155 4.46 -3.84 -11.02
C THR A 155 3.18 -3.07 -11.29
N ALA A 156 2.64 -3.18 -12.50
CA ALA A 156 1.33 -2.62 -12.81
C ALA A 156 0.26 -3.36 -11.99
N HIS A 157 -0.59 -2.59 -11.34
CA HIS A 157 -1.64 -3.10 -10.46
C HIS A 157 -2.87 -2.20 -10.46
N LYS A 158 -3.98 -2.70 -9.93
CA LYS A 158 -5.23 -1.95 -9.83
C LYS A 158 -6.03 -2.35 -8.60
N VAL A 159 -6.96 -1.49 -8.23
CA VAL A 159 -8.05 -1.76 -7.29
C VAL A 159 -9.37 -1.60 -8.03
N THR A 160 -10.18 -2.66 -8.06
CA THR A 160 -11.51 -2.60 -8.68
C THR A 160 -12.47 -1.69 -7.88
N PRO A 161 -13.56 -1.19 -8.49
CA PRO A 161 -14.54 -0.41 -7.75
C PRO A 161 -15.05 -1.14 -6.51
N VAL A 162 -15.11 -0.44 -5.38
CA VAL A 162 -15.82 -0.89 -4.19
C VAL A 162 -17.31 -0.79 -4.48
N THR A 163 -18.03 -1.90 -4.32
CA THR A 163 -19.48 -1.95 -4.60
C THR A 163 -20.31 -1.77 -3.34
N LYS A 164 -19.74 -2.08 -2.16
CA LYS A 164 -20.39 -1.92 -0.86
C LYS A 164 -19.37 -1.79 0.26
N GLY A 165 -19.66 -0.94 1.23
CA GLY A 165 -18.79 -0.71 2.38
C GLY A 165 -17.60 0.18 2.06
N GLU A 166 -16.52 0.03 2.81
CA GLU A 166 -15.29 0.81 2.67
C GLU A 166 -14.05 -0.09 2.70
N ARG A 167 -13.21 0.04 1.68
CA ARG A 167 -11.88 -0.54 1.67
C ARG A 167 -10.88 0.49 2.19
N ILE A 168 -10.15 0.13 3.25
CA ILE A 168 -9.22 1.05 3.92
C ILE A 168 -7.83 0.44 3.91
N THR A 169 -6.84 1.20 3.44
CA THR A 169 -5.44 0.75 3.40
C THR A 169 -4.48 1.83 3.87
N LEU A 170 -3.34 1.39 4.36
CA LEU A 170 -2.17 2.22 4.61
C LEU A 170 -1.09 1.84 3.61
N THR A 171 -0.48 2.83 2.96
CA THR A 171 0.58 2.64 1.98
C THR A 171 1.89 3.25 2.48
N TYR A 172 2.96 2.48 2.38
CA TYR A 172 4.33 2.92 2.51
C TYR A 172 5.08 2.66 1.22
N TRP A 173 5.66 3.69 0.64
CA TRP A 173 6.53 3.57 -0.53
C TRP A 173 8.00 3.56 -0.11
N ALA A 174 8.60 2.38 -0.11
CA ALA A 174 9.97 2.18 0.28
C ALA A 174 10.92 2.68 -0.82
N GLN A 175 11.66 3.73 -0.50
CA GLN A 175 12.58 4.39 -1.43
C GLN A 175 14.00 3.86 -1.33
N GLY A 176 14.72 3.92 -2.41
CA GLY A 176 16.13 3.60 -2.50
C GLY A 176 16.84 4.46 -3.55
N PRO A 177 18.12 4.17 -3.85
CA PRO A 177 18.86 4.89 -4.86
C PRO A 177 18.19 4.76 -6.23
N SER A 178 18.40 5.76 -7.10
CA SER A 178 17.83 5.77 -8.46
C SER A 178 18.14 4.48 -9.22
N TRP A 179 17.20 4.05 -10.05
CA TRP A 179 17.44 2.95 -10.99
C TRP A 179 18.59 3.33 -11.94
N LYS A 180 19.50 2.41 -12.13
CA LYS A 180 20.65 2.59 -13.06
C LYS A 180 20.40 1.86 -14.36
#